data_082c8fc9c9a34b3b4640789267c20279
#
_entry.id   082c8fc9c9a34b3b4640789267c20279
#
_cell.length_a   1.000
_cell.length_b   1.000
_cell.length_c   1.000
_cell.angle_alpha   90.00
_cell.angle_beta   90.00
_cell.angle_gamma   90.00
#
_symmetry.space_group_name_H-M   'P 1'
#
loop_
_entity.id
_entity.type
_entity.pdbx_description
1 polymer ?
#
loop_
_entity_poly.entity_id
_entity_poly.type
_entity_poly.pdbx_seq_one_letter_code
_entity_poly.pdbx_strand_id
1 'polypeptide(L)'
;MSMLTISNLGFSFGDYDVFLGVSASIPNDGKIGLVGPNGIGKTTLLRVLAGLAQRSVGSVTMARGTRIGYLRQEAVDAFAGRHNTVYDEMLAIFAGLREQEAMLRELEHRMAEAHNDDLLAEYSVAQDRFEHAGGYEYEQRISQVLYGLGFSRNEW
;
A
#
# COMPACT_ATOMS: atom_id res chain seq x y z
N MET A 1 11.98 -7.20 -17.92
CA MET A 1 11.85 -5.73 -17.77
C MET A 1 12.13 -5.37 -16.33
N SER A 2 12.81 -4.25 -16.08
CA SER A 2 13.11 -3.80 -14.71
C SER A 2 11.89 -3.11 -14.11
N MET A 3 11.50 -3.50 -12.89
CA MET A 3 10.46 -2.83 -12.13
C MET A 3 10.95 -1.50 -11.55
N LEU A 4 12.21 -1.46 -11.11
CA LEU A 4 12.83 -0.27 -10.56
C LEU A 4 14.28 -0.17 -11.05
N THR A 5 14.67 1.01 -11.52
CA THR A 5 16.04 1.32 -11.96
C THR A 5 16.58 2.49 -11.17
N ILE A 6 17.77 2.31 -10.63
CA ILE A 6 18.52 3.29 -9.84
C ILE A 6 19.72 3.71 -10.68
N SER A 7 19.89 5.02 -10.87
CA SER A 7 21.00 5.55 -11.67
C SER A 7 21.72 6.64 -10.90
N ASN A 8 23.00 6.38 -10.60
CA ASN A 8 23.93 7.30 -9.93
C ASN A 8 23.32 7.99 -8.68
N LEU A 9 22.59 7.21 -7.87
CA LEU A 9 21.87 7.72 -6.72
C LEU A 9 22.83 8.09 -5.60
N GLY A 10 22.64 9.28 -5.01
CA GLY A 10 23.35 9.73 -3.84
C GLY A 10 22.45 10.43 -2.85
N PHE A 11 22.84 10.34 -1.59
CA PHE A 11 22.17 10.99 -0.48
C PHE A 11 23.18 11.58 0.50
N SER A 12 22.99 12.86 0.85
CA SER A 12 23.86 13.61 1.74
C SER A 12 23.03 14.33 2.80
N PHE A 13 23.57 14.48 4.02
CA PHE A 13 23.07 15.36 5.06
C PHE A 13 24.03 16.55 5.21
N GLY A 14 23.67 17.71 4.68
CA GLY A 14 24.58 18.85 4.61
C GLY A 14 25.83 18.48 3.83
N ASP A 15 26.98 18.62 4.47
CA ASP A 15 28.29 18.28 3.87
C ASP A 15 28.71 16.80 4.02
N TYR A 16 27.86 15.98 4.64
CA TYR A 16 28.17 14.57 4.87
C TYR A 16 27.44 13.65 3.87
N ASP A 17 28.22 12.94 3.05
CA ASP A 17 27.70 11.96 2.10
C ASP A 17 27.43 10.64 2.81
N VAL A 18 26.18 10.21 2.82
CA VAL A 18 25.77 8.89 3.36
C VAL A 18 26.10 7.79 2.37
N PHE A 19 25.79 8.04 1.09
CA PHE A 19 26.22 7.20 -0.04
C PHE A 19 26.19 7.99 -1.35
N LEU A 20 27.05 7.62 -2.30
CA LEU A 20 27.13 8.21 -3.63
C LEU A 20 27.28 7.13 -4.71
N GLY A 21 26.76 7.42 -5.90
CA GLY A 21 27.02 6.64 -7.10
C GLY A 21 26.31 5.27 -7.15
N VAL A 22 25.27 5.05 -6.35
CA VAL A 22 24.54 3.78 -6.33
C VAL A 22 23.74 3.61 -7.62
N SER A 23 24.05 2.53 -8.35
CA SER A 23 23.32 2.16 -9.57
C SER A 23 22.94 0.68 -9.52
N ALA A 24 21.66 0.39 -9.78
CA ALA A 24 21.14 -0.97 -9.77
C ALA A 24 19.84 -1.07 -10.57
N SER A 25 19.49 -2.29 -10.96
CA SER A 25 18.23 -2.61 -11.64
C SER A 25 17.56 -3.77 -10.92
N ILE A 26 16.31 -3.58 -10.52
CA ILE A 26 15.50 -4.58 -9.81
C ILE A 26 14.47 -5.13 -10.78
N PRO A 27 14.49 -6.43 -11.10
CA PRO A 27 13.49 -7.07 -11.96
C PRO A 27 12.15 -7.25 -11.22
N ASN A 28 11.07 -7.52 -11.96
CA ASN A 28 9.72 -7.65 -11.41
C ASN A 28 9.54 -8.76 -10.37
N ASP A 29 10.32 -9.82 -10.49
CA ASP A 29 10.26 -11.02 -9.65
C ASP A 29 11.49 -11.18 -8.74
N GLY A 30 12.34 -10.13 -8.72
CA GLY A 30 13.59 -10.14 -7.95
C GLY A 30 13.38 -9.99 -6.46
N LYS A 31 13.99 -10.90 -5.68
CA LYS A 31 14.19 -10.75 -4.24
C LYS A 31 15.63 -10.31 -3.99
N ILE A 32 15.81 -9.10 -3.45
CA ILE A 32 17.14 -8.51 -3.27
C ILE A 32 17.40 -8.31 -1.79
N GLY A 33 18.55 -8.83 -1.30
CA GLY A 33 19.07 -8.54 0.03
C GLY A 33 20.02 -7.36 0.01
N LEU A 34 19.82 -6.38 0.91
CA LEU A 34 20.73 -5.28 1.14
C LEU A 34 21.52 -5.54 2.42
N VAL A 35 22.82 -5.82 2.28
CA VAL A 35 23.72 -6.24 3.38
C VAL A 35 24.80 -5.20 3.59
N GLY A 36 25.24 -5.04 4.83
CA GLY A 36 26.34 -4.14 5.19
C GLY A 36 26.32 -3.76 6.68
N PRO A 37 27.37 -3.11 7.19
CA PRO A 37 27.47 -2.65 8.58
C PRO A 37 26.32 -1.71 8.98
N ASN A 38 26.08 -1.59 10.31
CA ASN A 38 25.13 -0.61 10.82
C ASN A 38 25.65 0.81 10.54
N GLY A 39 24.74 1.74 10.26
CA GLY A 39 25.07 3.13 9.96
C GLY A 39 25.50 3.43 8.52
N ILE A 40 25.72 2.42 7.65
CA ILE A 40 26.21 2.64 6.27
C ILE A 40 25.15 3.23 5.30
N GLY A 41 23.96 3.53 5.78
CA GLY A 41 22.90 4.15 4.95
C GLY A 41 21.89 3.19 4.33
N LYS A 42 21.82 1.90 4.73
CA LYS A 42 20.85 0.92 4.20
C LYS A 42 19.40 1.41 4.33
N THR A 43 19.01 1.83 5.53
CA THR A 43 17.66 2.37 5.81
C THR A 43 17.41 3.65 5.03
N THR A 44 18.41 4.51 4.90
CA THR A 44 18.31 5.75 4.12
C THR A 44 18.07 5.45 2.64
N LEU A 45 18.82 4.48 2.07
CA LEU A 45 18.61 4.04 0.69
C LEU A 45 17.18 3.52 0.49
N LEU A 46 16.70 2.65 1.38
CA LEU A 46 15.31 2.13 1.29
C LEU A 46 14.27 3.25 1.40
N ARG A 47 14.48 4.24 2.27
CA ARG A 47 13.59 5.42 2.39
C ARG A 47 13.58 6.27 1.12
N VAL A 48 14.74 6.46 0.48
CA VAL A 48 14.82 7.17 -0.81
C VAL A 48 14.09 6.41 -1.90
N LEU A 49 14.27 5.08 -1.98
CA LEU A 49 13.58 4.23 -2.95
C LEU A 49 12.07 4.21 -2.74
N ALA A 50 11.62 4.26 -1.49
CA ALA A 50 10.20 4.35 -1.13
C ALA A 50 9.59 5.75 -1.31
N GLY A 51 10.38 6.76 -1.71
CA GLY A 51 9.92 8.15 -1.83
C GLY A 51 9.72 8.87 -0.49
N LEU A 52 10.19 8.29 0.61
CA LEU A 52 10.07 8.84 1.97
C LEU A 52 11.24 9.78 2.35
N ALA A 53 12.27 9.87 1.52
CA ALA A 53 13.37 10.81 1.63
C ALA A 53 13.77 11.32 0.24
N GLN A 54 14.13 12.62 0.16
CA GLN A 54 14.59 13.20 -1.09
C GLN A 54 16.05 12.81 -1.34
N ARG A 55 16.34 12.34 -2.56
CA ARG A 55 17.72 12.10 -3.01
C ARG A 55 18.45 13.42 -3.21
N SER A 56 19.78 13.42 -2.99
CA SER A 56 20.64 14.58 -3.28
C SER A 56 21.05 14.63 -4.76
N VAL A 57 21.36 13.47 -5.35
CA VAL A 57 21.75 13.33 -6.77
C VAL A 57 21.20 12.02 -7.35
N GLY A 58 21.21 11.91 -8.68
CA GLY A 58 20.81 10.71 -9.41
C GLY A 58 19.31 10.59 -9.62
N SER A 59 18.86 9.41 -10.05
CA SER A 59 17.45 9.15 -10.35
C SER A 59 17.01 7.75 -9.93
N VAL A 60 15.72 7.64 -9.59
CA VAL A 60 15.00 6.38 -9.38
C VAL A 60 13.83 6.37 -10.35
N THR A 61 13.77 5.38 -11.23
CA THR A 61 12.71 5.21 -12.23
C THR A 61 11.97 3.91 -11.95
N MET A 62 10.65 3.97 -11.98
CA MET A 62 9.77 2.83 -11.75
C MET A 62 8.91 2.55 -12.96
N ALA A 63 8.55 1.28 -13.16
CA ALA A 63 7.58 0.90 -14.17
C ALA A 63 6.22 1.54 -13.86
N ARG A 64 5.46 1.88 -14.90
CA ARG A 64 4.13 2.49 -14.74
C ARG A 64 3.20 1.55 -13.95
N GLY A 65 2.50 2.08 -12.97
CA GLY A 65 1.59 1.31 -12.11
C GLY A 65 2.26 0.55 -10.97
N THR A 66 3.59 0.70 -10.76
CA THR A 66 4.28 0.12 -9.60
C THR A 66 3.74 0.72 -8.31
N ARG A 67 3.32 -0.13 -7.37
CA ARG A 67 2.96 0.26 -6.01
C ARG A 67 4.08 -0.14 -5.06
N ILE A 68 4.45 0.75 -4.13
CA ILE A 68 5.50 0.51 -3.15
C ILE A 68 4.87 0.41 -1.77
N GLY A 69 5.21 -0.68 -1.05
CA GLY A 69 4.98 -0.80 0.38
C GLY A 69 6.30 -0.66 1.12
N TYR A 70 6.34 0.11 2.20
CA TYR A 70 7.49 0.26 3.06
C TYR A 70 7.17 -0.21 4.47
N LEU A 71 7.77 -1.34 4.88
CA LEU A 71 7.66 -1.82 6.26
C LEU A 71 8.76 -1.18 7.10
N ARG A 72 8.37 -0.42 8.13
CA ARG A 72 9.32 0.21 9.07
C ARG A 72 9.87 -0.83 10.03
N GLN A 73 11.12 -0.64 10.45
CA GLN A 73 11.74 -1.47 11.49
C GLN A 73 11.06 -1.29 12.86
N GLU A 74 10.60 -0.08 13.15
CA GLU A 74 9.87 0.29 14.37
C GLU A 74 8.39 0.50 14.02
N ALA A 75 7.66 -0.61 13.87
CA ALA A 75 6.21 -0.55 13.60
C ALA A 75 5.39 -0.15 14.86
N VAL A 76 5.96 -0.32 16.06
CA VAL A 76 5.27 -0.09 17.34
C VAL A 76 4.81 1.36 17.49
N ASP A 77 5.62 2.34 17.08
CA ASP A 77 5.28 3.75 17.20
C ASP A 77 4.12 4.18 16.28
N ALA A 78 3.91 3.46 15.19
CA ALA A 78 2.82 3.75 14.25
C ALA A 78 1.43 3.47 14.83
N PHE A 79 1.37 2.63 15.87
CA PHE A 79 0.15 2.21 16.54
C PHE A 79 0.04 2.75 17.98
N ALA A 80 1.07 3.47 18.46
CA ALA A 80 1.07 4.06 19.78
C ALA A 80 -0.12 5.02 19.96
N GLY A 81 -0.94 4.78 20.99
CA GLY A 81 -2.13 5.58 21.29
C GLY A 81 -3.37 5.25 20.46
N ARG A 82 -3.35 4.25 19.57
CA ARG A 82 -4.53 3.73 18.90
C ARG A 82 -5.14 2.60 19.74
N HIS A 83 -6.45 2.64 19.92
CA HIS A 83 -7.22 1.62 20.64
C HIS A 83 -8.00 0.70 19.70
N ASN A 84 -7.65 0.71 18.40
CA ASN A 84 -8.29 -0.10 17.39
C ASN A 84 -7.84 -1.56 17.50
N THR A 85 -8.72 -2.48 17.14
CA THR A 85 -8.33 -3.86 16.95
C THR A 85 -7.43 -4.01 15.72
N VAL A 86 -6.73 -5.15 15.62
CA VAL A 86 -5.93 -5.47 14.42
C VAL A 86 -6.83 -5.51 13.17
N TYR A 87 -8.06 -6.00 13.34
CA TYR A 87 -9.05 -6.03 12.28
C TYR A 87 -9.47 -4.63 11.81
N ASP A 88 -9.69 -3.69 12.73
CA ASP A 88 -10.04 -2.30 12.41
C ASP A 88 -8.93 -1.61 11.60
N GLU A 89 -7.66 -1.84 11.97
CA GLU A 89 -6.51 -1.31 11.23
C GLU A 89 -6.43 -1.90 9.81
N MET A 90 -6.75 -3.18 9.65
CA MET A 90 -6.83 -3.79 8.31
C MET A 90 -8.01 -3.24 7.49
N LEU A 91 -9.17 -3.03 8.12
CA LEU A 91 -10.35 -2.43 7.49
C LEU A 91 -10.10 -0.99 7.01
N ALA A 92 -9.28 -0.23 7.74
CA ALA A 92 -8.96 1.15 7.36
C ALA A 92 -8.28 1.26 5.98
N ILE A 93 -7.54 0.22 5.56
CA ILE A 93 -6.91 0.15 4.24
C ILE A 93 -7.98 0.11 3.12
N PHE A 94 -9.15 -0.45 3.42
CA PHE A 94 -10.27 -0.63 2.49
C PHE A 94 -11.36 0.42 2.64
N ALA A 95 -11.07 1.58 3.26
CA ALA A 95 -12.06 2.64 3.49
C ALA A 95 -12.81 3.03 2.20
N GLY A 96 -12.10 3.18 1.08
CA GLY A 96 -12.71 3.51 -0.21
C GLY A 96 -13.65 2.42 -0.76
N LEU A 97 -13.39 1.13 -0.50
CA LEU A 97 -14.31 0.04 -0.85
C LEU A 97 -15.55 0.04 0.04
N ARG A 98 -15.38 0.33 1.33
CA ARG A 98 -16.50 0.45 2.27
C ARG A 98 -17.45 1.62 1.94
N GLU A 99 -16.87 2.73 1.46
CA GLU A 99 -17.68 3.86 0.95
C GLU A 99 -18.48 3.46 -0.29
N GLN A 100 -17.87 2.71 -1.22
CA GLN A 100 -18.59 2.19 -2.40
C GLN A 100 -19.66 1.17 -2.01
N GLU A 101 -19.41 0.30 -1.04
CA GLU A 101 -20.39 -0.64 -0.52
C GLU A 101 -21.60 0.09 0.13
N ALA A 102 -21.33 1.13 0.92
CA ALA A 102 -22.38 1.95 1.51
C ALA A 102 -23.24 2.66 0.45
N MET A 103 -22.59 3.15 -0.62
CA MET A 103 -23.31 3.74 -1.77
C MET A 103 -24.18 2.71 -2.49
N LEU A 104 -23.71 1.48 -2.68
CA LEU A 104 -24.52 0.41 -3.28
C LEU A 104 -25.76 0.11 -2.44
N ARG A 105 -25.62 0.00 -1.13
CA ARG A 105 -26.77 -0.23 -0.22
C ARG A 105 -27.76 0.91 -0.26
N GLU A 106 -27.31 2.15 -0.36
CA GLU A 106 -28.18 3.32 -0.50
C GLU A 106 -28.95 3.28 -1.84
N LEU A 107 -28.29 2.92 -2.94
CA LEU A 107 -28.94 2.75 -4.23
C LEU A 107 -29.97 1.62 -4.20
N GLU A 108 -29.68 0.50 -3.57
CA GLU A 108 -30.62 -0.62 -3.36
C GLU A 108 -31.88 -0.16 -2.60
N HIS A 109 -31.69 0.64 -1.54
CA HIS A 109 -32.81 1.18 -0.77
C HIS A 109 -33.70 2.10 -1.64
N ARG A 110 -33.11 3.02 -2.39
CA ARG A 110 -33.80 3.92 -3.30
C ARG A 110 -34.53 3.18 -4.42
N MET A 111 -33.95 2.10 -4.96
CA MET A 111 -34.58 1.24 -5.96
C MET A 111 -35.80 0.48 -5.40
N ALA A 112 -35.76 0.09 -4.12
CA ALA A 112 -36.90 -0.53 -3.45
C ALA A 112 -38.08 0.40 -3.26
N GLU A 113 -37.85 1.72 -3.11
CA GLU A 113 -38.88 2.74 -2.94
C GLU A 113 -39.44 3.25 -4.27
N ALA A 114 -38.62 3.31 -5.32
CA ALA A 114 -39.00 3.85 -6.62
C ALA A 114 -38.40 3.03 -7.77
N HIS A 115 -39.25 2.53 -8.66
CA HIS A 115 -38.82 1.92 -9.91
C HIS A 115 -38.41 3.03 -10.89
N ASN A 116 -37.10 3.17 -11.10
CA ASN A 116 -36.53 4.15 -12.01
C ASN A 116 -35.38 3.53 -12.79
N ASP A 117 -35.44 3.57 -14.13
CA ASP A 117 -34.43 3.02 -15.02
C ASP A 117 -33.05 3.73 -14.84
N ASP A 118 -33.08 5.02 -14.50
CA ASP A 118 -31.85 5.78 -14.22
C ASP A 118 -31.13 5.26 -12.97
N LEU A 119 -31.88 4.89 -11.91
CA LEU A 119 -31.32 4.30 -10.70
C LEU A 119 -30.71 2.92 -10.97
N LEU A 120 -31.36 2.12 -11.84
CA LEU A 120 -30.83 0.82 -12.22
C LEU A 120 -29.50 0.95 -12.98
N ALA A 121 -29.42 1.93 -13.89
CA ALA A 121 -28.18 2.22 -14.60
C ALA A 121 -27.05 2.70 -13.65
N GLU A 122 -27.38 3.58 -12.71
CA GLU A 122 -26.45 4.08 -11.68
C GLU A 122 -25.92 2.91 -10.81
N TYR A 123 -26.82 2.04 -10.34
CA TYR A 123 -26.46 0.85 -9.55
C TYR A 123 -25.53 -0.08 -10.31
N SER A 124 -25.87 -0.39 -11.57
CA SER A 124 -25.05 -1.28 -12.40
C SER A 124 -23.62 -0.77 -12.56
N VAL A 125 -23.44 0.54 -12.82
CA VAL A 125 -22.11 1.16 -12.94
C VAL A 125 -21.36 1.13 -11.61
N ALA A 126 -22.03 1.40 -10.50
CA ALA A 126 -21.44 1.37 -9.16
C ALA A 126 -21.03 -0.06 -8.77
N GLN A 127 -21.86 -1.06 -9.08
CA GLN A 127 -21.62 -2.47 -8.82
C GLN A 127 -20.40 -2.97 -9.60
N ASP A 128 -20.34 -2.69 -10.90
CA ASP A 128 -19.20 -3.05 -11.75
C ASP A 128 -17.89 -2.48 -11.20
N ARG A 129 -17.91 -1.23 -10.76
CA ARG A 129 -16.74 -0.57 -10.17
C ARG A 129 -16.32 -1.23 -8.87
N PHE A 130 -17.25 -1.56 -8.00
CA PHE A 130 -17.00 -2.22 -6.73
C PHE A 130 -16.43 -3.63 -6.92
N GLU A 131 -17.01 -4.41 -7.84
CA GLU A 131 -16.55 -5.75 -8.19
C GLU A 131 -15.12 -5.71 -8.77
N HIS A 132 -14.85 -4.85 -9.76
CA HIS A 132 -13.52 -4.70 -10.36
C HIS A 132 -12.45 -4.22 -9.36
N ALA A 133 -12.85 -3.50 -8.32
CA ALA A 133 -11.97 -3.10 -7.24
C ALA A 133 -11.74 -4.20 -6.18
N GLY A 134 -12.41 -5.36 -6.31
CA GLY A 134 -12.31 -6.48 -5.37
C GLY A 134 -13.17 -6.31 -4.12
N GLY A 135 -14.27 -5.58 -4.24
CA GLY A 135 -15.16 -5.25 -3.14
C GLY A 135 -15.77 -6.44 -2.42
N TYR A 136 -16.05 -7.53 -3.13
CA TYR A 136 -16.58 -8.76 -2.52
C TYR A 136 -15.51 -9.64 -1.85
N GLU A 137 -14.23 -9.32 -2.01
CA GLU A 137 -13.13 -10.17 -1.54
C GLU A 137 -12.32 -9.55 -0.39
N TYR A 138 -12.47 -8.25 -0.09
CA TYR A 138 -11.58 -7.57 0.84
C TYR A 138 -11.64 -8.14 2.26
N GLU A 139 -12.82 -8.55 2.77
CA GLU A 139 -12.94 -9.16 4.08
C GLU A 139 -12.26 -10.53 4.15
N GLN A 140 -12.38 -11.33 3.09
CA GLN A 140 -11.69 -12.61 2.98
C GLN A 140 -10.17 -12.41 2.95
N ARG A 141 -9.69 -11.39 2.23
CA ARG A 141 -8.25 -11.04 2.18
C ARG A 141 -7.73 -10.62 3.55
N ILE A 142 -8.48 -9.81 4.31
CA ILE A 142 -8.14 -9.46 5.70
C ILE A 142 -8.00 -10.73 6.52
N SER A 143 -9.00 -11.61 6.49
CA SER A 143 -9.01 -12.86 7.23
C SER A 143 -7.81 -13.74 6.87
N GLN A 144 -7.49 -13.89 5.60
CA GLN A 144 -6.34 -14.67 5.13
C GLN A 144 -5.00 -14.11 5.67
N VAL A 145 -4.83 -12.79 5.66
CA VAL A 145 -3.62 -12.15 6.20
C VAL A 145 -3.50 -12.37 7.70
N LEU A 146 -4.58 -12.16 8.46
CA LEU A 146 -4.58 -12.32 9.90
C LEU A 146 -4.30 -13.79 10.32
N TYR A 147 -4.92 -14.75 9.67
CA TYR A 147 -4.60 -16.18 9.89
C TYR A 147 -3.16 -16.51 9.51
N GLY A 148 -2.65 -15.95 8.40
CA GLY A 148 -1.26 -16.13 7.99
C GLY A 148 -0.24 -15.56 8.97
N LEU A 149 -0.63 -14.54 9.74
CA LEU A 149 0.15 -13.96 10.83
C LEU A 149 -0.02 -14.69 12.17
N GLY A 150 -0.89 -15.70 12.24
CA GLY A 150 -1.12 -16.51 13.42
C GLY A 150 -2.21 -16.02 14.37
N PHE A 151 -3.00 -15.01 13.98
CA PHE A 151 -4.14 -14.56 14.77
C PHE A 151 -5.32 -15.53 14.65
N SER A 152 -5.94 -15.90 15.76
CA SER A 152 -7.23 -16.59 15.78
C SER A 152 -8.38 -15.58 15.66
N ARG A 153 -9.58 -16.06 15.26
CA ARG A 153 -10.75 -15.19 15.04
C ARG A 153 -11.20 -14.44 16.31
N ASN A 154 -10.84 -14.93 17.49
CA ASN A 154 -11.20 -14.31 18.77
C ASN A 154 -10.22 -13.20 19.19
N GLU A 155 -9.14 -13.00 18.41
CA GLU A 155 -8.06 -12.03 18.69
C GLU A 155 -8.11 -10.82 17.73
N TRP A 156 -9.19 -10.70 16.96
CA TRP A 156 -9.36 -9.62 15.96
C TRP A 156 -10.10 -8.41 16.51
#